data_4b98cb0ec871ca9c0eccd64b6800089a
#
_entry.id   4b98cb0ec871ca9c0eccd64b6800089a
#
_cell.length_a   1.000
_cell.length_b   1.000
_cell.length_c   1.000
_cell.angle_alpha   90.00
_cell.angle_beta   90.00
_cell.angle_gamma   90.00
#
_symmetry.space_group_name_H-M   'P 1'
#
loop_
_entity.id
_entity.type
_entity.pdbx_description
1 polymer ?
#
loop_
_entity_poly.entity_id
_entity_poly.type
_entity_poly.pdbx_seq_one_letter_code
_entity_poly.pdbx_strand_id
1 'polypeptide(L)'
;MRLQGVRKEDIMTTAPRIARLIRPLVVALALAGVPALALTSASSATATTCATTVAHWGSLTKSLSRMTSAPITNVRAGRNACFDRMVVDLRGKGAGYTVRYVPQVLTQGQGAVIPLRGGAKLDIVVKAPTYNINTGTSTYHPANSRELVNVTGFSTFRQIASGGSFEGYTTIGLGVRARLPMRVFILDGPGTGSRVVIDVAHHW
;
A
#
# COMPACT_ATOMS: atom_id res chain seq x y z
N MET A 1 17.37 -46.23 -38.82
CA MET A 1 16.51 -47.40 -38.48
C MET A 1 15.23 -46.80 -37.91
N ARG A 2 14.25 -46.58 -38.79
CA ARG A 2 12.97 -47.34 -38.89
C ARG A 2 12.29 -47.42 -37.51
N LEU A 3 11.03 -47.14 -37.30
CA LEU A 3 9.81 -46.86 -38.07
C LEU A 3 8.68 -46.69 -37.03
N GLN A 4 7.74 -45.85 -37.37
CA GLN A 4 6.29 -46.10 -37.44
C GLN A 4 5.61 -46.35 -36.10
N GLY A 5 4.44 -45.80 -35.76
CA GLY A 5 3.35 -45.34 -36.59
C GLY A 5 2.05 -45.87 -35.99
N VAL A 6 0.93 -45.31 -36.40
CA VAL A 6 -0.44 -45.84 -36.30
C VAL A 6 -1.26 -45.16 -35.18
N ARG A 7 -2.10 -44.20 -35.54
CA ARG A 7 -3.43 -44.13 -36.18
C ARG A 7 -4.59 -44.67 -35.35
N LYS A 8 -5.56 -43.74 -35.15
CA LYS A 8 -7.02 -43.85 -35.35
C LYS A 8 -7.75 -44.92 -34.53
N GLU A 9 -8.88 -44.62 -33.99
CA GLU A 9 -10.18 -44.53 -34.68
C GLU A 9 -11.28 -43.83 -33.87
N ASP A 10 -12.09 -43.16 -34.62
CA ASP A 10 -13.44 -42.70 -34.37
C ASP A 10 -14.40 -43.80 -33.88
N ILE A 11 -15.33 -43.43 -33.02
CA ILE A 11 -16.68 -44.05 -33.06
C ILE A 11 -17.75 -42.97 -32.76
N MET A 12 -18.49 -42.63 -33.81
CA MET A 12 -19.84 -42.10 -33.77
C MET A 12 -20.78 -43.17 -33.27
N THR A 13 -21.81 -42.79 -32.51
CA THR A 13 -23.19 -43.38 -32.67
C THR A 13 -24.19 -42.63 -31.79
N THR A 14 -25.02 -41.84 -32.36
CA THR A 14 -26.44 -42.03 -32.65
C THR A 14 -27.43 -41.77 -31.51
N ALA A 15 -28.23 -40.73 -31.70
CA ALA A 15 -29.49 -40.45 -30.99
C ALA A 15 -30.60 -41.43 -31.35
N PRO A 16 -31.65 -41.48 -30.58
CA PRO A 16 -32.99 -41.45 -31.19
C PRO A 16 -33.93 -40.39 -30.61
N ARG A 17 -34.68 -39.85 -31.52
CA ARG A 17 -35.91 -39.07 -31.31
C ARG A 17 -37.08 -40.02 -30.93
N ILE A 18 -38.02 -39.56 -30.13
CA ILE A 18 -39.46 -39.83 -30.17
C ILE A 18 -40.09 -38.91 -29.11
N ALA A 19 -40.83 -37.95 -29.42
CA ALA A 19 -42.19 -37.73 -29.90
C ALA A 19 -43.24 -37.56 -28.80
N ARG A 20 -43.77 -36.34 -28.78
CA ARG A 20 -45.18 -35.91 -28.76
C ARG A 20 -46.07 -36.07 -27.52
N LEU A 21 -46.69 -34.91 -27.26
CA LEU A 21 -48.08 -34.62 -26.86
C LEU A 21 -48.36 -34.60 -25.36
N ILE A 22 -48.74 -33.45 -24.81
CA ILE A 22 -50.13 -32.95 -24.65
C ILE A 22 -50.06 -31.64 -23.83
N ARG A 23 -50.67 -30.59 -24.33
CA ARG A 23 -51.01 -29.37 -23.56
C ARG A 23 -52.27 -29.67 -22.70
N PRO A 24 -52.34 -29.02 -21.53
CA PRO A 24 -53.49 -28.19 -21.27
C PRO A 24 -53.09 -26.77 -20.86
N LEU A 25 -53.88 -25.87 -21.34
CA LEU A 25 -53.92 -24.44 -21.09
C LEU A 25 -54.44 -24.23 -19.66
N VAL A 26 -53.60 -23.66 -18.80
CA VAL A 26 -54.06 -23.08 -17.53
C VAL A 26 -53.69 -21.60 -17.55
N VAL A 27 -54.72 -20.78 -17.69
CA VAL A 27 -54.65 -19.34 -17.50
C VAL A 27 -54.48 -19.09 -15.99
N ALA A 28 -53.33 -18.70 -15.55
CA ALA A 28 -53.13 -18.20 -14.20
C ALA A 28 -52.77 -16.70 -14.26
N LEU A 29 -53.63 -15.95 -13.64
CA LEU A 29 -53.60 -14.50 -13.45
C LEU A 29 -52.31 -14.11 -12.72
N ALA A 30 -51.37 -13.45 -13.39
CA ALA A 30 -50.16 -12.96 -12.79
C ALA A 30 -50.43 -11.64 -12.07
N LEU A 31 -50.51 -11.67 -10.75
CA LEU A 31 -50.31 -10.49 -9.90
C LEU A 31 -48.84 -10.07 -10.01
N ALA A 32 -48.60 -8.96 -10.70
CA ALA A 32 -47.31 -8.35 -10.79
C ALA A 32 -46.90 -7.76 -9.41
N GLY A 33 -46.21 -8.56 -8.61
CA GLY A 33 -45.49 -8.10 -7.46
C GLY A 33 -44.20 -7.44 -7.94
N VAL A 34 -44.09 -6.13 -7.84
CA VAL A 34 -42.87 -5.38 -8.07
C VAL A 34 -41.87 -5.74 -6.93
N PRO A 35 -40.71 -6.36 -7.19
CA PRO A 35 -39.69 -6.51 -6.15
C PRO A 35 -39.14 -5.14 -5.87
N ALA A 36 -39.40 -4.59 -4.68
CA ALA A 36 -38.70 -3.44 -4.16
C ALA A 36 -37.20 -3.82 -4.02
N LEU A 37 -36.39 -3.34 -4.93
CA LEU A 37 -34.92 -3.39 -4.81
C LEU A 37 -34.53 -2.58 -3.57
N ALA A 38 -34.32 -3.26 -2.46
CA ALA A 38 -33.65 -2.70 -1.31
C ALA A 38 -32.17 -2.44 -1.69
N LEU A 39 -31.86 -1.22 -2.12
CA LEU A 39 -30.51 -0.73 -2.23
C LEU A 39 -29.92 -0.65 -0.82
N THR A 40 -29.33 -1.72 -0.36
CA THR A 40 -28.58 -1.76 0.90
C THR A 40 -27.33 -0.91 0.75
N SER A 41 -27.31 0.24 1.40
CA SER A 41 -26.20 1.18 1.50
C SER A 41 -25.04 0.60 2.33
N ALA A 42 -24.29 -0.35 1.78
CA ALA A 42 -23.05 -0.87 2.38
C ALA A 42 -21.95 0.19 2.53
N SER A 43 -22.10 1.34 1.86
CA SER A 43 -21.12 2.44 1.87
C SER A 43 -21.03 3.16 3.23
N SER A 44 -22.09 3.25 3.99
CA SER A 44 -22.16 4.01 5.24
C SER A 44 -21.34 3.36 6.38
N ALA A 45 -21.37 2.06 6.52
CA ALA A 45 -20.66 1.34 7.59
C ALA A 45 -19.13 1.46 7.45
N THR A 46 -18.60 1.35 6.23
CA THR A 46 -17.15 1.47 5.98
C THR A 46 -16.67 2.90 6.24
N ALA A 47 -17.42 3.91 5.83
CA ALA A 47 -17.07 5.32 6.06
C ALA A 47 -17.05 5.67 7.57
N THR A 48 -18.03 5.21 8.33
CA THR A 48 -18.08 5.41 9.78
C THR A 48 -16.90 4.74 10.48
N THR A 49 -16.55 3.51 10.10
CA THR A 49 -15.40 2.78 10.67
C THR A 49 -14.08 3.49 10.38
N CYS A 50 -13.88 4.04 9.18
CA CYS A 50 -12.67 4.78 8.84
C CYS A 50 -12.55 6.10 9.58
N ALA A 51 -13.62 6.86 9.74
CA ALA A 51 -13.63 8.10 10.53
C ALA A 51 -13.18 7.82 11.98
N THR A 52 -13.71 6.80 12.62
CA THR A 52 -13.29 6.38 13.97
C THR A 52 -11.83 5.99 14.03
N THR A 53 -11.34 5.21 13.03
CA THR A 53 -9.95 4.77 12.97
C THR A 53 -8.95 5.94 12.91
N VAL A 54 -9.28 7.02 12.21
CA VAL A 54 -8.34 8.14 11.96
C VAL A 54 -8.62 9.38 12.83
N ALA A 55 -9.64 9.37 13.68
CA ALA A 55 -10.16 10.53 14.42
C ALA A 55 -9.11 11.35 15.19
N HIS A 56 -8.04 10.71 15.67
CA HIS A 56 -7.01 11.37 16.48
C HIS A 56 -5.66 11.56 15.76
N TRP A 57 -5.58 11.33 14.45
CA TRP A 57 -4.28 11.35 13.78
C TRP A 57 -3.77 12.77 13.51
N GLY A 58 -4.59 13.63 12.93
CA GLY A 58 -4.23 14.99 12.55
C GLY A 58 -3.12 15.08 11.51
N SER A 59 -2.82 16.30 11.03
CA SER A 59 -1.81 16.57 10.00
C SER A 59 -0.62 17.41 10.50
N LEU A 60 -0.47 17.57 11.80
CA LEU A 60 0.66 18.27 12.41
C LEU A 60 1.90 17.36 12.46
N THR A 61 3.06 17.98 12.63
CA THR A 61 4.35 17.27 12.76
C THR A 61 4.30 16.18 13.84
N LYS A 62 4.82 15.00 13.48
CA LYS A 62 5.05 13.89 14.42
C LYS A 62 6.55 13.71 14.58
N SER A 63 7.04 13.64 15.81
CA SER A 63 8.47 13.49 16.06
C SER A 63 8.77 12.64 17.28
N LEU A 64 9.93 11.97 17.23
CA LEU A 64 10.55 11.23 18.31
C LEU A 64 12.06 11.49 18.28
N SER A 65 12.64 12.00 19.37
CA SER A 65 14.00 12.54 19.39
C SER A 65 15.12 11.50 19.59
N ARG A 66 14.83 10.21 19.48
CA ARG A 66 15.88 9.17 19.58
C ARG A 66 16.66 9.05 18.29
N MET A 67 17.92 8.58 18.39
CA MET A 67 18.79 8.28 17.27
C MET A 67 19.42 6.92 17.47
N THR A 68 19.67 6.17 16.40
CA THR A 68 20.29 4.86 16.45
C THR A 68 21.32 4.67 15.34
N SER A 69 22.34 3.87 15.63
CA SER A 69 23.28 3.37 14.63
C SER A 69 22.76 2.13 13.88
N ALA A 70 21.63 1.57 14.32
CA ALA A 70 21.00 0.43 13.65
C ALA A 70 20.49 0.84 12.26
N PRO A 71 21.03 0.24 11.19
CA PRO A 71 20.74 0.74 9.85
C PRO A 71 19.36 0.33 9.34
N ILE A 72 18.84 1.19 8.46
CA ILE A 72 17.68 0.89 7.63
C ILE A 72 18.07 -0.20 6.61
N THR A 73 17.19 -1.17 6.41
CA THR A 73 17.40 -2.30 5.50
C THR A 73 16.35 -2.39 4.41
N ASN A 74 15.16 -1.79 4.61
CA ASN A 74 14.10 -1.85 3.62
C ASN A 74 13.08 -0.72 3.80
N VAL A 75 12.40 -0.38 2.70
CA VAL A 75 11.21 0.47 2.68
C VAL A 75 10.13 -0.27 1.90
N ARG A 76 8.95 -0.39 2.47
CA ARG A 76 7.80 -1.06 1.86
C ARG A 76 6.52 -0.30 2.13
N ALA A 77 5.50 -0.58 1.34
CA ALA A 77 4.19 0.03 1.50
C ALA A 77 3.07 -1.00 1.36
N GLY A 78 1.92 -0.70 1.95
CA GLY A 78 0.72 -1.51 1.90
C GLY A 78 -0.54 -0.67 1.95
N ARG A 79 -1.61 -1.17 1.34
CA ARG A 79 -2.93 -0.57 1.38
C ARG A 79 -3.76 -1.17 2.51
N ASN A 80 -4.52 -0.33 3.20
CA ASN A 80 -5.53 -0.74 4.17
C ASN A 80 -6.88 -0.10 3.77
N ALA A 81 -7.96 -0.52 4.37
CA ALA A 81 -9.29 0.00 4.04
C ALA A 81 -9.42 1.52 4.24
N CYS A 82 -8.75 2.08 5.27
CA CYS A 82 -8.91 3.47 5.68
C CYS A 82 -7.65 4.34 5.50
N PHE A 83 -6.50 3.74 5.21
CA PHE A 83 -5.21 4.43 5.10
C PHE A 83 -4.22 3.64 4.24
N ASP A 84 -3.26 4.32 3.69
CA ASP A 84 -2.07 3.71 3.12
C ASP A 84 -0.95 3.73 4.15
N ARG A 85 -0.15 2.67 4.20
CA ARG A 85 0.95 2.47 5.16
C ARG A 85 2.29 2.42 4.45
N MET A 86 3.26 3.17 4.96
CA MET A 86 4.68 2.99 4.67
C MET A 86 5.38 2.43 5.90
N VAL A 87 6.32 1.52 5.69
CA VAL A 87 7.12 0.90 6.73
C VAL A 87 8.60 1.01 6.36
N VAL A 88 9.38 1.54 7.28
CA VAL A 88 10.85 1.56 7.19
C VAL A 88 11.38 0.51 8.16
N ASP A 89 12.00 -0.53 7.63
CA ASP A 89 12.54 -1.64 8.41
C ASP A 89 13.99 -1.34 8.85
N LEU A 90 14.30 -1.57 10.12
CA LEU A 90 15.63 -1.38 10.71
C LEU A 90 16.17 -2.70 11.28
N ARG A 91 17.48 -2.88 11.19
CA ARG A 91 18.16 -4.07 11.73
C ARG A 91 18.16 -4.13 13.27
N GLY A 92 17.95 -3.00 13.94
CA GLY A 92 17.93 -2.88 15.40
C GLY A 92 16.85 -1.91 15.87
N LYS A 93 16.94 -1.52 17.14
CA LYS A 93 15.96 -0.67 17.84
C LYS A 93 16.46 0.77 18.01
N GLY A 94 15.60 1.63 18.52
CA GLY A 94 15.97 2.95 19.01
C GLY A 94 15.89 4.09 18.01
N ALA A 95 15.41 3.85 16.78
CA ALA A 95 15.23 4.92 15.81
C ALA A 95 14.21 5.97 16.29
N GLY A 96 14.52 7.24 16.07
CA GLY A 96 13.57 8.33 16.11
C GLY A 96 13.14 8.72 14.70
N TYR A 97 12.27 9.72 14.64
CA TYR A 97 11.76 10.24 13.37
C TYR A 97 11.30 11.68 13.49
N THR A 98 11.20 12.36 12.36
CA THR A 98 10.42 13.59 12.18
C THR A 98 9.64 13.44 10.88
N VAL A 99 8.32 13.58 10.94
CA VAL A 99 7.41 13.48 9.79
C VAL A 99 6.53 14.72 9.76
N ARG A 100 6.57 15.46 8.65
CA ARG A 100 5.87 16.74 8.52
C ARG A 100 5.47 17.02 7.07
N TYR A 101 4.38 17.74 6.89
CA TYR A 101 4.01 18.31 5.61
C TYR A 101 4.89 19.52 5.28
N VAL A 102 5.43 19.56 4.06
CA VAL A 102 6.32 20.62 3.57
C VAL A 102 5.97 21.02 2.13
N PRO A 103 6.29 22.25 1.70
CA PRO A 103 6.16 22.63 0.30
C PRO A 103 7.05 21.82 -0.62
N GLN A 104 8.29 21.52 -0.17
CA GLN A 104 9.29 20.76 -0.91
C GLN A 104 10.05 19.84 0.06
N VAL A 105 10.36 18.63 -0.39
CA VAL A 105 11.28 17.73 0.32
C VAL A 105 12.68 17.93 -0.28
N LEU A 106 13.68 18.01 0.58
CA LEU A 106 15.07 18.23 0.19
C LEU A 106 15.91 16.98 0.46
N THR A 107 16.96 16.80 -0.35
CA THR A 107 17.95 15.74 -0.10
C THR A 107 18.73 16.00 1.17
N GLN A 108 19.10 14.95 1.88
CA GLN A 108 19.96 15.04 3.03
C GLN A 108 21.37 15.48 2.62
N GLY A 109 21.93 16.45 3.32
CA GLY A 109 23.26 17.00 3.07
C GLY A 109 23.32 18.10 2.00
N GLN A 110 22.85 17.85 0.78
CA GLN A 110 22.97 18.81 -0.33
C GLN A 110 21.81 19.82 -0.42
N GLY A 111 20.67 19.53 0.17
CA GLY A 111 19.49 20.40 0.11
C GLY A 111 18.84 20.51 -1.28
N ALA A 112 19.11 19.58 -2.20
CA ALA A 112 18.49 19.57 -3.51
C ALA A 112 17.02 19.16 -3.42
N VAL A 113 16.15 19.77 -4.23
CA VAL A 113 14.72 19.44 -4.25
C VAL A 113 14.49 18.05 -4.82
N ILE A 114 13.68 17.23 -4.12
CA ILE A 114 13.20 15.94 -4.58
C ILE A 114 11.86 16.15 -5.28
N PRO A 115 11.76 15.97 -6.60
CA PRO A 115 10.49 16.03 -7.30
C PRO A 115 9.58 14.89 -6.82
N LEU A 116 8.39 15.24 -6.36
CA LEU A 116 7.38 14.28 -5.88
C LEU A 116 6.03 14.56 -6.53
N ARG A 117 5.39 13.49 -7.01
CA ARG A 117 4.00 13.52 -7.46
C ARG A 117 3.05 13.67 -6.27
N GLY A 118 1.88 14.23 -6.53
CA GLY A 118 0.80 14.39 -5.53
C GLY A 118 0.53 15.84 -5.16
N GLY A 119 -0.62 16.06 -4.53
CA GLY A 119 -1.09 17.39 -4.10
C GLY A 119 -0.46 17.88 -2.79
N ALA A 120 0.17 16.99 -2.01
CA ALA A 120 0.92 17.34 -0.81
C ALA A 120 2.15 16.44 -0.65
N LYS A 121 3.11 16.92 0.15
CA LYS A 121 4.41 16.24 0.33
C LYS A 121 4.72 16.10 1.80
N LEU A 122 5.09 14.90 2.22
CA LEU A 122 5.61 14.58 3.53
C LEU A 122 7.13 14.45 3.46
N ASP A 123 7.81 15.22 4.27
CA ASP A 123 9.22 15.09 4.60
C ASP A 123 9.33 14.11 5.78
N ILE A 124 9.93 12.96 5.53
CA ILE A 124 10.09 11.88 6.50
C ILE A 124 11.59 11.72 6.75
N VAL A 125 12.03 12.17 7.91
CA VAL A 125 13.39 11.99 8.39
C VAL A 125 13.39 10.87 9.42
N VAL A 126 14.03 9.76 9.10
CA VAL A 126 14.31 8.66 10.05
C VAL A 126 15.71 8.89 10.62
N LYS A 127 15.84 8.88 11.94
CA LYS A 127 17.10 9.09 12.65
C LYS A 127 17.88 7.78 12.77
N ALA A 128 18.23 7.25 11.62
CA ALA A 128 18.98 6.02 11.39
C ALA A 128 19.65 6.06 10.02
N PRO A 129 20.86 5.50 9.83
CA PRO A 129 21.58 5.48 8.55
C PRO A 129 21.01 4.39 7.61
N THR A 130 21.33 4.48 6.31
CA THR A 130 21.17 3.38 5.34
C THR A 130 22.50 2.66 5.09
N TYR A 131 23.44 2.78 5.99
CA TYR A 131 24.77 2.17 5.90
C TYR A 131 25.23 1.70 7.30
N ASN A 132 26.14 0.76 7.31
CA ASN A 132 26.85 0.37 8.54
C ASN A 132 27.84 1.50 8.91
N ILE A 133 27.68 2.10 10.08
CA ILE A 133 28.48 3.25 10.52
C ILE A 133 29.96 2.93 10.70
N ASN A 134 30.33 1.65 10.94
CA ASN A 134 31.71 1.23 11.16
C ASN A 134 32.46 0.94 9.85
N THR A 135 31.74 0.51 8.80
CA THR A 135 32.34 0.07 7.53
C THR A 135 32.00 0.98 6.36
N GLY A 136 31.02 1.88 6.50
CA GLY A 136 30.47 2.67 5.41
C GLY A 136 29.63 1.86 4.40
N THR A 137 29.53 0.54 4.57
CA THR A 137 28.83 -0.32 3.62
C THR A 137 27.33 -0.05 3.64
N SER A 138 26.76 0.23 2.47
CA SER A 138 25.31 0.44 2.35
C SER A 138 24.51 -0.81 2.76
N THR A 139 23.41 -0.61 3.43
CA THR A 139 22.50 -1.68 3.92
C THR A 139 21.13 -1.65 3.25
N TYR A 140 20.88 -0.62 2.43
CA TYR A 140 19.65 -0.48 1.67
C TYR A 140 19.96 -0.08 0.23
N HIS A 141 19.56 -0.93 -0.73
CA HIS A 141 19.85 -0.80 -2.16
C HIS A 141 18.55 -0.80 -2.97
N PRO A 142 17.79 0.31 -3.01
CA PRO A 142 16.60 0.37 -3.84
C PRO A 142 16.99 0.35 -5.33
N ALA A 143 16.24 -0.40 -6.14
CA ALA A 143 16.45 -0.45 -7.58
C ALA A 143 16.23 0.92 -8.26
N ASN A 144 15.36 1.75 -7.69
CA ASN A 144 15.09 3.10 -8.16
C ASN A 144 14.94 4.04 -6.96
N SER A 145 15.85 5.01 -6.82
CA SER A 145 15.82 5.99 -5.73
C SER A 145 14.62 6.95 -5.81
N ARG A 146 14.03 7.12 -6.99
CA ARG A 146 12.84 7.96 -7.18
C ARG A 146 11.52 7.22 -6.97
N GLU A 147 11.54 5.89 -6.95
CA GLU A 147 10.38 5.01 -6.78
C GLU A 147 10.79 3.86 -5.86
N LEU A 148 10.96 4.12 -4.57
CA LEU A 148 11.39 3.12 -3.59
C LEU A 148 10.43 1.94 -3.51
N VAL A 149 9.13 2.21 -3.73
CA VAL A 149 8.05 1.22 -3.76
C VAL A 149 7.06 1.62 -4.84
N ASN A 150 6.57 0.66 -5.61
CA ASN A 150 5.46 0.90 -6.52
C ASN A 150 4.15 1.10 -5.73
N VAL A 151 3.62 2.31 -5.79
CA VAL A 151 2.37 2.71 -5.14
C VAL A 151 1.23 2.96 -6.12
N THR A 152 1.30 2.40 -7.33
CA THR A 152 0.21 2.45 -8.31
C THR A 152 -1.06 1.85 -7.72
N GLY A 153 -2.19 2.53 -7.85
CA GLY A 153 -3.47 2.09 -7.30
C GLY A 153 -3.66 2.31 -5.80
N PHE A 154 -2.72 2.97 -5.11
CA PHE A 154 -2.90 3.39 -3.72
C PHE A 154 -3.90 4.55 -3.64
N SER A 155 -4.72 4.58 -2.58
CA SER A 155 -5.74 5.63 -2.42
C SER A 155 -5.14 6.99 -2.10
N THR A 156 -4.05 7.03 -1.33
CA THR A 156 -3.42 8.26 -0.85
C THR A 156 -2.01 8.44 -1.38
N PHE A 157 -1.16 7.41 -1.37
CA PHE A 157 0.23 7.51 -1.81
C PHE A 157 0.33 7.72 -3.32
N ARG A 158 1.28 8.57 -3.73
CA ARG A 158 1.55 8.89 -5.13
C ARG A 158 2.98 8.59 -5.56
N GLN A 159 3.91 8.65 -4.61
CA GLN A 159 5.34 8.38 -4.85
C GLN A 159 6.06 8.25 -3.52
N ILE A 160 7.04 7.36 -3.44
CA ILE A 160 8.00 7.26 -2.33
C ILE A 160 9.39 7.37 -2.93
N ALA A 161 10.14 8.39 -2.57
CA ALA A 161 11.48 8.64 -3.12
C ALA A 161 12.52 8.80 -2.00
N SER A 162 13.76 8.42 -2.29
CA SER A 162 14.90 8.60 -1.39
C SER A 162 15.40 10.03 -1.45
N GLY A 163 15.66 10.63 -0.29
CA GLY A 163 16.40 11.87 -0.13
C GLY A 163 17.84 11.67 0.31
N GLY A 164 18.29 10.41 0.36
CA GLY A 164 19.63 10.06 0.79
C GLY A 164 19.77 9.90 2.30
N SER A 165 20.97 9.48 2.70
CA SER A 165 21.34 9.31 4.11
C SER A 165 22.68 9.99 4.36
N PHE A 166 22.73 10.83 5.39
CA PHE A 166 23.91 11.58 5.78
C PHE A 166 23.93 11.76 7.30
N GLU A 167 25.08 11.60 7.92
CA GLU A 167 25.30 11.76 9.37
C GLU A 167 24.27 11.02 10.26
N GLY A 168 23.86 9.82 9.83
CA GLY A 168 22.90 9.02 10.60
C GLY A 168 21.43 9.43 10.42
N TYR A 169 21.13 10.38 9.56
CA TYR A 169 19.77 10.76 9.16
C TYR A 169 19.47 10.25 7.76
N THR A 170 18.28 9.73 7.57
CA THR A 170 17.80 9.30 6.26
C THR A 170 16.53 10.05 5.93
N THR A 171 16.51 10.75 4.80
CA THR A 171 15.32 11.44 4.29
C THR A 171 14.59 10.57 3.26
N ILE A 172 13.29 10.48 3.42
CA ILE A 172 12.37 9.86 2.46
C ILE A 172 11.28 10.87 2.15
N GLY A 173 11.09 11.15 0.87
CA GLY A 173 9.99 11.96 0.39
C GLY A 173 8.78 11.10 0.08
N LEU A 174 7.63 11.44 0.64
CA LEU A 174 6.36 10.78 0.32
C LEU A 174 5.39 11.79 -0.30
N GLY A 175 5.13 11.62 -1.58
CA GLY A 175 4.08 12.35 -2.28
C GLY A 175 2.72 11.72 -2.00
N VAL A 176 1.76 12.51 -1.58
CA VAL A 176 0.39 12.07 -1.25
C VAL A 176 -0.65 12.90 -2.00
N ARG A 177 -1.85 12.35 -2.13
CA ARG A 177 -2.97 12.96 -2.87
C ARG A 177 -3.31 14.37 -2.37
N ALA A 178 -3.36 14.54 -1.05
CA ALA A 178 -3.70 15.79 -0.38
C ALA A 178 -3.09 15.81 1.04
N ARG A 179 -3.14 16.94 1.73
CA ARG A 179 -2.80 17.02 3.16
C ARG A 179 -3.89 16.33 3.98
N LEU A 180 -3.61 15.13 4.45
CA LEU A 180 -4.52 14.22 5.15
C LEU A 180 -3.99 13.88 6.54
N PRO A 181 -4.85 13.39 7.45
CA PRO A 181 -4.41 12.92 8.76
C PRO A 181 -3.36 11.82 8.63
N MET A 182 -2.37 11.87 9.52
CA MET A 182 -1.31 10.86 9.59
C MET A 182 -1.01 10.46 11.03
N ARG A 183 -0.53 9.25 11.22
CA ARG A 183 0.12 8.81 12.46
C ARG A 183 1.46 8.17 12.16
N VAL A 184 2.36 8.27 13.14
CA VAL A 184 3.69 7.67 13.07
C VAL A 184 3.98 6.98 14.38
N PHE A 185 4.51 5.76 14.32
CA PHE A 185 4.84 4.98 15.50
C PHE A 185 5.92 3.96 15.21
N ILE A 186 6.50 3.41 16.26
CA ILE A 186 7.51 2.36 16.21
C ILE A 186 6.86 1.02 16.55
N LEU A 187 7.21 -0.01 15.79
CA LEU A 187 6.95 -1.40 16.14
C LEU A 187 8.27 -2.14 16.33
N ASP A 188 8.40 -2.86 17.41
CA ASP A 188 9.51 -3.79 17.63
C ASP A 188 9.31 -5.07 16.82
N GLY A 189 10.43 -5.74 16.49
CA GLY A 189 10.45 -6.98 15.73
C GLY A 189 10.36 -6.80 14.20
N PRO A 190 10.47 -7.92 13.44
CA PRO A 190 10.77 -9.26 13.94
C PRO A 190 12.18 -9.35 14.53
N GLY A 191 12.37 -10.28 15.45
CA GLY A 191 13.65 -10.50 16.13
C GLY A 191 14.15 -9.25 16.85
N THR A 192 15.43 -8.91 16.62
CA THR A 192 16.09 -7.73 17.21
C THR A 192 15.78 -6.44 16.47
N GLY A 193 15.10 -6.50 15.31
CA GLY A 193 14.79 -5.35 14.48
C GLY A 193 13.67 -4.46 15.03
N SER A 194 13.39 -3.37 14.32
CA SER A 194 12.24 -2.49 14.54
C SER A 194 11.77 -1.89 13.23
N ARG A 195 10.63 -1.22 13.28
CA ARG A 195 9.99 -0.59 12.12
C ARG A 195 9.47 0.78 12.50
N VAL A 196 9.79 1.78 11.68
CA VAL A 196 9.09 3.05 11.70
C VAL A 196 7.90 2.93 10.77
N VAL A 197 6.69 3.11 11.29
CA VAL A 197 5.44 2.98 10.54
C VAL A 197 4.82 4.34 10.37
N ILE A 198 4.47 4.69 9.13
CA ILE A 198 3.79 5.93 8.75
C ILE A 198 2.49 5.56 8.05
N ASP A 199 1.37 5.90 8.65
CA ASP A 199 0.03 5.75 8.07
C ASP A 199 -0.51 7.11 7.66
N VAL A 200 -1.05 7.21 6.45
CA VAL A 200 -1.76 8.40 5.98
C VAL A 200 -3.18 8.01 5.59
N ALA A 201 -4.15 8.65 6.20
CA ALA A 201 -5.56 8.38 6.00
C ALA A 201 -6.01 8.63 4.56
N HIS A 202 -7.10 7.96 4.16
CA HIS A 202 -7.75 8.23 2.87
C HIS A 202 -8.62 9.50 2.93
N HIS A 203 -9.13 9.87 4.10
CA HIS A 203 -10.03 11.02 4.33
C HIS A 203 -9.71 11.71 5.65
N TRP A 204 -10.28 12.90 5.83
CA TRP A 204 -10.42 13.59 7.11
C TRP A 204 -11.54 12.97 7.93
#